data_42bb8c68f7556d8d5f7871347c93e3a1
#
_entry.id   42bb8c68f7556d8d5f7871347c93e3a1
#
_cell.length_a   1.000
_cell.length_b   1.000
_cell.length_c   1.000
_cell.angle_alpha   90.00
_cell.angle_beta   90.00
_cell.angle_gamma   90.00
#
_symmetry.space_group_name_H-M   'P 1'
#
loop_
_entity.id
_entity.type
_entity.pdbx_description
1 polymer ?
#
loop_
_entity_poly.entity_id
_entity_poly.type
_entity_poly.pdbx_seq_one_letter_code
_entity_poly.pdbx_strand_id
1 'polypeptide(L)'
;MKTLIKNGQVYMNRHFEKKDLLLDDRKIAVIGDFLEPEDADTAVYDAEGCYVTPGFIDVHTHGGFGVDVNAATQEDYEKIGHFFAKEGTTSWHCSILTDTEEQTDWCIKEAVKHYETNTAAGQPHGNCADLMGIHLEGPFLASEYKGAMPE
;
A
#
# COMPACT_ATOMS: atom_id res chain seq x y z
N MET A 1 17.52 2.74 -8.95
CA MET A 1 18.08 3.80 -8.06
C MET A 1 18.39 3.17 -6.72
N LYS A 2 19.63 3.38 -6.22
CA LYS A 2 20.04 2.77 -4.94
C LYS A 2 19.73 3.70 -3.77
N THR A 3 19.31 3.11 -2.66
CA THR A 3 19.03 3.82 -1.41
C THR A 3 19.64 3.04 -0.25
N LEU A 4 20.45 3.71 0.53
CA LEU A 4 21.04 3.17 1.74
C LEU A 4 20.39 3.79 2.98
N ILE A 5 19.76 2.95 3.80
CA ILE A 5 19.21 3.34 5.10
C ILE A 5 20.19 2.87 6.16
N LYS A 6 20.75 3.81 6.94
CA LYS A 6 21.76 3.53 7.95
C LYS A 6 21.20 3.63 9.37
N ASN A 7 21.82 2.91 10.29
CA ASN A 7 21.61 3.00 11.75
C ASN A 7 20.21 2.66 12.26
N GLY A 8 19.31 2.11 11.43
CA GLY A 8 17.93 1.84 11.82
C GLY A 8 17.78 0.61 12.72
N GLN A 9 16.69 0.59 13.50
CA GLN A 9 16.20 -0.62 14.14
C GLN A 9 15.35 -1.39 13.11
N VAL A 10 15.99 -2.30 12.39
CA VAL A 10 15.36 -3.05 11.29
C VAL A 10 14.61 -4.24 11.83
N TYR A 11 13.32 -4.37 11.44
CA TYR A 11 12.51 -5.54 11.78
C TYR A 11 12.86 -6.73 10.90
N MET A 12 13.49 -7.73 11.51
CA MET A 12 13.85 -8.98 10.85
C MET A 12 13.79 -10.14 11.85
N ASN A 13 13.55 -11.36 11.36
CA ASN A 13 13.50 -12.54 12.22
C ASN A 13 12.58 -12.42 13.45
N ARG A 14 11.47 -11.64 13.33
CA ARG A 14 10.47 -11.36 14.37
C ARG A 14 10.97 -10.49 15.53
N HIS A 15 12.05 -9.76 15.36
CA HIS A 15 12.55 -8.79 16.33
C HIS A 15 13.26 -7.64 15.61
N PHE A 16 13.64 -6.61 16.36
CA PHE A 16 14.37 -5.47 15.83
C PHE A 16 15.87 -5.63 16.09
N GLU A 17 16.67 -5.39 15.07
CA GLU A 17 18.13 -5.35 15.15
C GLU A 17 18.66 -4.06 14.56
N LYS A 18 19.70 -3.47 15.17
CA LYS A 18 20.38 -2.33 14.57
C LYS A 18 21.14 -2.81 13.34
N LYS A 19 20.72 -2.37 12.15
CA LYS A 19 21.26 -2.76 10.84
C LYS A 19 21.15 -1.62 9.85
N ASP A 20 21.93 -1.72 8.79
CA ASP A 20 21.82 -0.93 7.59
C ASP A 20 21.10 -1.73 6.50
N LEU A 21 20.35 -1.05 5.64
CA LEU A 21 19.63 -1.60 4.49
C LEU A 21 20.11 -0.93 3.21
N LEU A 22 20.56 -1.73 2.24
CA LEU A 22 20.73 -1.28 0.87
C LEU A 22 19.54 -1.74 0.04
N LEU A 23 18.85 -0.79 -0.56
CA LEU A 23 17.78 -1.02 -1.52
C LEU A 23 18.33 -0.79 -2.93
N ASP A 24 18.02 -1.68 -3.85
CA ASP A 24 18.23 -1.48 -5.27
C ASP A 24 16.87 -1.47 -5.96
N ASP A 25 16.49 -0.27 -6.39
CA ASP A 25 15.16 0.04 -6.88
C ASP A 25 14.05 -0.39 -5.89
N ARG A 26 13.26 -1.39 -6.20
CA ARG A 26 12.14 -1.88 -5.36
C ARG A 26 12.50 -3.11 -4.51
N LYS A 27 13.76 -3.46 -4.39
CA LYS A 27 14.19 -4.67 -3.70
C LYS A 27 15.21 -4.37 -2.60
N ILE A 28 15.11 -5.11 -1.51
CA ILE A 28 16.17 -5.16 -0.52
C ILE A 28 17.33 -5.96 -1.12
N ALA A 29 18.44 -5.28 -1.39
CA ALA A 29 19.64 -5.91 -1.94
C ALA A 29 20.51 -6.53 -0.84
N VAL A 30 20.75 -5.77 0.23
CA VAL A 30 21.59 -6.20 1.36
C VAL A 30 21.01 -5.69 2.67
N ILE A 31 21.08 -6.52 3.71
CA ILE A 31 20.92 -6.12 5.11
C ILE A 31 22.25 -6.48 5.80
N GLY A 32 22.86 -5.53 6.47
CA GLY A 32 24.18 -5.77 7.08
C GLY A 32 24.56 -4.72 8.12
N ASP A 33 25.76 -4.85 8.62
CA ASP A 33 26.36 -3.91 9.55
C ASP A 33 27.33 -3.00 8.78
N PHE A 34 27.30 -1.68 9.06
CA PHE A 34 28.26 -0.70 8.53
C PHE A 34 28.35 -0.69 7.00
N LEU A 35 27.20 -0.75 6.31
CA LEU A 35 27.18 -0.64 4.85
C LEU A 35 27.62 0.77 4.42
N GLU A 36 28.32 0.84 3.29
CA GLU A 36 28.71 2.09 2.65
C GLU A 36 27.99 2.26 1.32
N PRO A 37 27.73 3.51 0.88
CA PRO A 37 27.17 3.76 -0.45
C PRO A 37 28.01 3.12 -1.54
N GLU A 38 27.40 2.44 -2.49
CA GLU A 38 28.13 1.78 -3.57
C GLU A 38 28.69 2.78 -4.61
N ASP A 39 28.03 3.93 -4.74
CA ASP A 39 28.39 5.00 -5.66
C ASP A 39 27.89 6.37 -5.14
N ALA A 40 28.28 7.44 -5.84
CA ALA A 40 27.91 8.80 -5.48
C ALA A 40 26.43 9.13 -5.68
N ASP A 41 25.71 8.32 -6.48
CA ASP A 41 24.30 8.51 -6.78
C ASP A 41 23.38 7.73 -5.81
N THR A 42 23.96 6.96 -4.88
CA THR A 42 23.23 6.26 -3.83
C THR A 42 22.66 7.26 -2.83
N ALA A 43 21.33 7.35 -2.74
CA ALA A 43 20.68 8.16 -1.71
C ALA A 43 20.90 7.55 -0.32
N VAL A 44 21.32 8.37 0.66
CA VAL A 44 21.61 7.91 2.02
C VAL A 44 20.64 8.55 3.01
N TYR A 45 19.98 7.71 3.82
CA TYR A 45 19.10 8.13 4.90
C TYR A 45 19.63 7.62 6.24
N ASP A 46 19.81 8.50 7.20
CA ASP A 46 20.13 8.12 8.57
C ASP A 46 18.83 7.87 9.35
N ALA A 47 18.65 6.63 9.76
CA ALA A 47 17.49 6.17 10.54
C ALA A 47 17.85 5.96 12.02
N GLU A 48 18.86 6.65 12.57
CA GLU A 48 19.22 6.53 13.97
C GLU A 48 18.01 6.89 14.86
N GLY A 49 17.69 5.99 15.79
CA GLY A 49 16.53 6.12 16.68
C GLY A 49 15.18 5.77 16.04
N CYS A 50 15.16 5.39 14.77
CA CYS A 50 13.94 4.99 14.06
C CYS A 50 13.81 3.48 13.95
N TYR A 51 12.56 2.99 13.92
CA TYR A 51 12.24 1.65 13.49
C TYR A 51 12.14 1.61 11.96
N VAL A 52 12.73 0.59 11.35
CA VAL A 52 12.65 0.33 9.91
C VAL A 52 11.91 -0.98 9.70
N THR A 53 10.76 -0.90 9.07
CA THR A 53 9.89 -2.04 8.79
C THR A 53 9.57 -2.12 7.30
N PRO A 54 9.16 -3.28 6.77
CA PRO A 54 8.43 -3.31 5.51
C PRO A 54 7.21 -2.38 5.59
N GLY A 55 6.79 -1.84 4.44
CA GLY A 55 5.55 -1.07 4.37
C GLY A 55 4.36 -1.91 4.83
N PHE A 56 3.37 -1.25 5.42
CA PHE A 56 2.16 -1.92 5.87
C PHE A 56 1.30 -2.35 4.69
N ILE A 57 0.53 -3.43 4.90
CA ILE A 57 -0.46 -3.92 3.94
C ILE A 57 -1.82 -3.80 4.59
N ASP A 58 -2.69 -2.97 4.02
CA ASP A 58 -4.08 -2.84 4.47
C ASP A 58 -4.97 -3.77 3.64
N VAL A 59 -5.48 -4.81 4.27
CA VAL A 59 -6.29 -5.84 3.59
C VAL A 59 -7.80 -5.59 3.67
N HIS A 60 -8.23 -4.53 4.40
CA HIS A 60 -9.64 -4.24 4.59
C HIS A 60 -9.86 -2.75 4.89
N THR A 61 -10.17 -1.98 3.86
CA THR A 61 -10.52 -0.57 4.00
C THR A 61 -11.66 -0.17 3.06
N HIS A 62 -12.61 0.60 3.56
CA HIS A 62 -13.70 1.17 2.78
C HIS A 62 -13.38 2.56 2.22
N GLY A 63 -12.18 3.01 2.42
CA GLY A 63 -11.72 4.31 1.99
C GLY A 63 -10.97 5.07 3.08
N GLY A 64 -10.80 6.36 2.88
CA GLY A 64 -10.11 7.26 3.80
C GLY A 64 -9.83 8.60 3.14
N PHE A 65 -9.40 9.58 3.93
CA PHE A 65 -9.07 10.91 3.41
C PHE A 65 -10.18 11.55 2.55
N GLY A 66 -11.45 11.28 2.91
CA GLY A 66 -12.62 11.77 2.18
C GLY A 66 -12.95 11.01 0.89
N VAL A 67 -12.38 9.84 0.68
CA VAL A 67 -12.72 8.89 -0.38
C VAL A 67 -13.55 7.75 0.22
N ASP A 68 -14.63 7.40 -0.43
CA ASP A 68 -15.43 6.20 -0.19
C ASP A 68 -15.24 5.25 -1.38
N VAL A 69 -14.78 4.03 -1.12
CA VAL A 69 -14.51 3.03 -2.17
C VAL A 69 -15.75 2.71 -2.97
N ASN A 70 -16.94 2.73 -2.37
CA ASN A 70 -18.20 2.49 -3.08
C ASN A 70 -18.60 3.61 -4.05
N ALA A 71 -17.86 4.73 -4.08
CA ALA A 71 -18.08 5.84 -4.99
C ALA A 71 -16.77 6.37 -5.62
N ALA A 72 -15.66 5.65 -5.49
CA ALA A 72 -14.34 6.11 -5.88
C ALA A 72 -14.13 6.12 -7.40
N THR A 73 -13.74 7.26 -7.91
CA THR A 73 -13.28 7.45 -9.29
C THR A 73 -11.78 7.13 -9.42
N GLN A 74 -11.22 7.20 -10.64
CA GLN A 74 -9.78 7.01 -10.85
C GLN A 74 -8.94 8.04 -10.07
N GLU A 75 -9.39 9.29 -10.01
CA GLU A 75 -8.73 10.34 -9.24
C GLU A 75 -8.77 10.05 -7.73
N ASP A 76 -9.88 9.49 -7.25
CA ASP A 76 -10.02 9.10 -5.86
C ASP A 76 -9.11 7.93 -5.48
N TYR A 77 -8.93 6.96 -6.36
CA TYR A 77 -7.96 5.87 -6.15
C TYR A 77 -6.53 6.38 -6.08
N GLU A 78 -6.13 7.33 -6.91
CA GLU A 78 -4.82 7.99 -6.83
C GLU A 78 -4.68 8.76 -5.52
N LYS A 79 -5.69 9.55 -5.16
CA LYS A 79 -5.72 10.36 -3.93
C LYS A 79 -5.55 9.51 -2.68
N ILE A 80 -6.29 8.40 -2.56
CA ILE A 80 -6.20 7.51 -1.41
C ILE A 80 -4.88 6.72 -1.38
N GLY A 81 -4.38 6.31 -2.54
CA GLY A 81 -3.09 5.64 -2.66
C GLY A 81 -1.93 6.52 -2.19
N HIS A 82 -1.93 7.80 -2.55
CA HIS A 82 -0.96 8.78 -2.03
C HIS A 82 -1.09 8.99 -0.51
N PHE A 83 -2.31 9.04 0.00
CA PHE A 83 -2.56 9.13 1.44
C PHE A 83 -1.98 7.91 2.16
N PHE A 84 -2.29 6.70 1.71
CA PHE A 84 -1.78 5.47 2.31
C PHE A 84 -0.26 5.39 2.29
N ALA A 85 0.39 5.73 1.17
CA ALA A 85 1.85 5.73 1.07
C ALA A 85 2.48 6.70 2.08
N LYS A 86 1.87 7.85 2.30
CA LYS A 86 2.33 8.86 3.26
C LYS A 86 2.24 8.39 4.71
N GLU A 87 1.26 7.52 5.01
CA GLU A 87 1.05 6.90 6.33
C GLU A 87 1.83 5.58 6.49
N GLY A 88 2.66 5.19 5.50
CA GLY A 88 3.50 4.00 5.56
C GLY A 88 2.83 2.72 5.07
N THR A 89 1.61 2.77 4.57
CA THR A 89 0.96 1.65 3.87
C THR A 89 1.43 1.63 2.42
N THR A 90 1.99 0.52 1.97
CA THR A 90 2.54 0.38 0.61
C THR A 90 1.66 -0.43 -0.32
N SER A 91 0.74 -1.21 0.24
CA SER A 91 -0.19 -2.04 -0.52
C SER A 91 -1.53 -2.12 0.19
N TRP A 92 -2.62 -2.21 -0.56
CA TRP A 92 -3.95 -2.26 0.02
C TRP A 92 -4.97 -2.98 -0.85
N HIS A 93 -6.06 -3.43 -0.21
CA HIS A 93 -7.25 -3.94 -0.90
C HIS A 93 -8.40 -2.96 -0.70
N CYS A 94 -9.11 -2.62 -1.77
CA CYS A 94 -10.35 -1.87 -1.62
C CYS A 94 -11.48 -2.81 -1.20
N SER A 95 -12.12 -2.51 -0.06
CA SER A 95 -13.28 -3.26 0.44
C SER A 95 -14.56 -2.61 -0.05
N ILE A 96 -15.22 -3.25 -1.01
CA ILE A 96 -16.50 -2.82 -1.55
C ILE A 96 -17.60 -3.36 -0.66
N LEU A 97 -18.41 -2.46 -0.10
CA LEU A 97 -19.60 -2.82 0.68
C LEU A 97 -20.69 -3.39 -0.24
N THR A 98 -21.57 -4.18 0.35
CA THR A 98 -22.81 -4.60 -0.29
C THR A 98 -23.62 -3.39 -0.78
N ASP A 99 -23.99 -3.41 -2.05
CA ASP A 99 -24.73 -2.38 -2.74
C ASP A 99 -25.61 -3.02 -3.83
N THR A 100 -26.26 -2.22 -4.66
CA THR A 100 -26.94 -2.73 -5.85
C THR A 100 -25.97 -3.42 -6.80
N GLU A 101 -26.48 -4.30 -7.65
CA GLU A 101 -25.67 -5.00 -8.64
C GLU A 101 -24.93 -4.00 -9.56
N GLU A 102 -25.65 -2.97 -10.02
CA GLU A 102 -25.09 -1.92 -10.88
C GLU A 102 -23.95 -1.14 -10.19
N GLN A 103 -24.13 -0.78 -8.92
CA GLN A 103 -23.12 -0.03 -8.18
C GLN A 103 -21.92 -0.90 -7.88
N THR A 104 -22.11 -2.15 -7.47
CA THR A 104 -21.03 -3.10 -7.23
C THR A 104 -20.22 -3.35 -8.51
N ASP A 105 -20.89 -3.56 -9.65
CA ASP A 105 -20.23 -3.75 -10.95
C ASP A 105 -19.42 -2.51 -11.35
N TRP A 106 -19.96 -1.32 -11.13
CA TRP A 106 -19.24 -0.07 -11.38
C TRP A 106 -17.99 0.05 -10.50
N CYS A 107 -18.09 -0.20 -9.19
CA CYS A 107 -16.94 -0.17 -8.26
C CYS A 107 -15.85 -1.16 -8.67
N ILE A 108 -16.22 -2.38 -9.04
CA ILE A 108 -15.27 -3.40 -9.51
C ILE A 108 -14.56 -2.92 -10.77
N LYS A 109 -15.29 -2.37 -11.75
CA LYS A 109 -14.71 -1.86 -12.99
C LYS A 109 -13.72 -0.72 -12.74
N GLU A 110 -14.06 0.22 -11.86
CA GLU A 110 -13.16 1.31 -11.53
C GLU A 110 -11.88 0.81 -10.82
N ALA A 111 -12.01 -0.13 -9.88
CA ALA A 111 -10.87 -0.73 -9.19
C ALA A 111 -9.96 -1.51 -10.16
N VAL A 112 -10.56 -2.33 -11.04
CA VAL A 112 -9.80 -3.08 -12.06
C VAL A 112 -9.08 -2.14 -13.01
N LYS A 113 -9.74 -1.11 -13.49
CA LYS A 113 -9.15 -0.10 -14.39
C LYS A 113 -7.95 0.60 -13.72
N HIS A 114 -8.07 0.97 -12.44
CA HIS A 114 -6.96 1.55 -11.69
C HIS A 114 -5.80 0.56 -11.56
N TYR A 115 -6.09 -0.69 -11.17
CA TYR A 115 -5.10 -1.76 -11.06
C TYR A 115 -4.36 -1.99 -12.38
N GLU A 116 -5.08 -2.13 -13.50
CA GLU A 116 -4.48 -2.38 -14.82
C GLU A 116 -3.64 -1.21 -15.31
N THR A 117 -4.13 0.02 -15.15
CA THR A 117 -3.37 1.22 -15.52
C THR A 117 -2.07 1.31 -14.75
N ASN A 118 -2.11 0.93 -13.51
CA ASN A 118 -0.99 1.04 -12.60
C ASN A 118 -0.01 -0.12 -12.72
N THR A 119 -0.45 -1.35 -12.97
CA THR A 119 0.43 -2.51 -13.14
C THR A 119 1.00 -2.64 -14.56
N ALA A 120 0.25 -2.25 -15.59
CA ALA A 120 0.66 -2.37 -17.00
C ALA A 120 1.86 -1.48 -17.37
N ALA A 121 2.07 -0.41 -16.64
CA ALA A 121 3.12 0.56 -16.99
C ALA A 121 4.53 0.13 -16.57
N GLY A 122 4.69 -0.92 -15.76
CA GLY A 122 6.01 -1.32 -15.21
C GLY A 122 6.71 -0.15 -14.49
N GLN A 123 5.99 0.93 -14.31
CA GLN A 123 6.48 2.15 -13.68
C GLN A 123 6.20 2.07 -12.18
N PRO A 124 7.14 2.47 -11.35
CA PRO A 124 6.83 2.67 -9.95
C PRO A 124 5.74 3.75 -9.84
N HIS A 125 4.68 3.45 -9.07
CA HIS A 125 3.56 4.38 -8.85
C HIS A 125 3.96 5.61 -8.04
N GLY A 126 5.15 6.14 -8.26
CA GLY A 126 5.63 7.31 -7.54
C GLY A 126 5.46 7.10 -6.01
N ASN A 127 4.86 8.05 -5.34
CA ASN A 127 4.59 8.01 -3.90
C ASN A 127 3.17 7.49 -3.59
N CYS A 128 2.71 6.46 -4.28
CA CYS A 128 1.37 5.89 -4.16
C CYS A 128 1.44 4.44 -3.66
N ALA A 129 0.55 4.05 -2.77
CA ALA A 129 0.38 2.67 -2.35
C ALA A 129 -0.29 1.85 -3.46
N ASP A 130 0.19 0.64 -3.69
CA ASP A 130 -0.32 -0.23 -4.75
C ASP A 130 -1.68 -0.84 -4.35
N LEU A 131 -2.71 -0.63 -5.16
CA LEU A 131 -3.95 -1.40 -5.05
C LEU A 131 -3.67 -2.83 -5.51
N MET A 132 -3.77 -3.80 -4.59
CA MET A 132 -3.41 -5.20 -4.85
C MET A 132 -4.61 -6.07 -5.21
N GLY A 133 -5.81 -5.63 -4.91
CA GLY A 133 -7.02 -6.38 -5.19
C GLY A 133 -8.26 -5.78 -4.57
N ILE A 134 -9.36 -6.51 -4.75
CA ILE A 134 -10.69 -6.16 -4.26
C ILE A 134 -11.08 -7.15 -3.18
N HIS A 135 -11.58 -6.63 -2.06
CA HIS A 135 -12.30 -7.39 -1.04
C HIS A 135 -13.79 -7.07 -1.17
N LEU A 136 -14.63 -8.08 -1.33
CA LEU A 136 -16.08 -7.90 -1.33
C LEU A 136 -16.63 -8.20 0.06
N GLU A 137 -17.20 -7.22 0.72
CA GLU A 137 -17.92 -7.38 1.97
C GLU A 137 -19.41 -7.58 1.71
N GLY A 138 -19.77 -8.82 1.59
CA GLY A 138 -20.99 -9.29 0.92
C GLY A 138 -20.63 -9.73 -0.51
N PRO A 139 -21.55 -9.71 -1.46
CA PRO A 139 -23.02 -9.52 -1.38
C PRO A 139 -23.74 -10.71 -0.74
N PHE A 140 -25.07 -10.70 -0.74
CA PHE A 140 -25.95 -11.79 -0.28
C PHE A 140 -25.92 -12.00 1.25
N LEU A 141 -25.78 -10.91 1.99
CA LEU A 141 -25.87 -10.93 3.46
C LEU A 141 -27.32 -11.16 3.89
N ALA A 142 -27.52 -12.04 4.89
CA ALA A 142 -28.81 -12.18 5.53
C ALA A 142 -29.14 -10.91 6.32
N SER A 143 -30.39 -10.43 6.23
CA SER A 143 -30.81 -9.18 6.88
C SER A 143 -30.53 -9.16 8.39
N GLU A 144 -30.62 -10.32 9.07
CA GLU A 144 -30.35 -10.46 10.50
C GLU A 144 -28.87 -10.31 10.85
N TYR A 145 -27.97 -10.48 9.86
CA TYR A 145 -26.50 -10.48 10.09
C TYR A 145 -25.77 -9.39 9.30
N LYS A 146 -26.51 -8.49 8.64
CA LYS A 146 -25.91 -7.44 7.80
C LYS A 146 -25.08 -6.39 8.54
N GLY A 147 -25.20 -6.32 9.88
CA GLY A 147 -24.53 -5.29 10.66
C GLY A 147 -24.98 -3.89 10.27
N ALA A 148 -24.04 -3.03 9.94
CA ALA A 148 -24.30 -1.63 9.53
C ALA A 148 -24.64 -1.48 8.03
N MET A 149 -24.66 -2.57 7.24
CA MET A 149 -24.96 -2.50 5.81
C MET A 149 -26.39 -2.02 5.56
N PRO A 150 -26.63 -1.25 4.49
CA PRO A 150 -27.98 -0.85 4.08
C PRO A 150 -28.86 -2.06 3.73
N GLU A 151 -30.18 -1.85 3.68
CA GLU A 151 -31.16 -2.88 3.23
C GLU A 151 -31.30 -2.89 1.72
#